data_3e31e14ca504e28799aec6b83c9e70d8
#
_entry.id   3e31e14ca504e28799aec6b83c9e70d8
#
_cell.length_a   1.000
_cell.length_b   1.000
_cell.length_c   1.000
_cell.angle_alpha   90.00
_cell.angle_beta   90.00
_cell.angle_gamma   90.00
#
_symmetry.space_group_name_H-M   'P 1'
#
loop_
_entity.id
_entity.type
_entity.pdbx_description
1 polymer ?
#
loop_
_entity_poly.entity_id
_entity_poly.type
_entity_poly.pdbx_seq_one_letter_code
_entity_poly.pdbx_strand_id
1 'polypeptide(L)'
;MNKLLNVVAAAMMLPLSAQAQDYAKYYQNLPVTMQQVTRPQFPANEVNLKDVGGVGDGVTLNTEAFKKGISKLEKQGGGRLTVPQGVWLTGPISLKDNIELHLDKNAIIYFSPDKRLYVIEGSKSSRVEPCIKASKRKNVAITGCGIIDGNGQQWRPVKRNKVSDVEWKAFKEMGGVEKQNGSLWYPWQMKSGFPDIKDSPEKQEKMRNDLVRFTDCENVLFEGVTFQNAPKFHVHPCNCVNVIVDGITVRCPWNAQNGDAIDFSDCHRGLIVNSTVDAGDDGLCMKSGKPKENSISGVEDILIQDNTVYHAHGAFVLGSETASGVRRIVVRNCRFSGTDTGLRFKSGIGRGGKTEQLYISDIVMADIKDEAIVFQCDYVDRPAGSDPNAIPTFTDEQRRWAPNFQDIHISNVVCRGARTGIKAAGILGLDCVHDIDIQNTTIVYTKKDKDIDDKTTKLTLKDVTFSSLLPLK
;
A
#
# COMPACT_ATOMS: atom_id res chain seq x y z
N MET A 1 -29.61 -49.09 53.35
CA MET A 1 -28.21 -48.70 53.21
C MET A 1 -27.88 -48.64 51.74
N ASN A 2 -28.09 -47.48 51.10
CA ASN A 2 -27.72 -47.26 49.71
C ASN A 2 -26.76 -46.04 49.65
N LYS A 3 -25.53 -46.32 49.33
CA LYS A 3 -24.50 -45.26 49.07
C LYS A 3 -24.67 -44.75 47.64
N LEU A 4 -25.10 -43.53 47.49
CA LEU A 4 -24.98 -42.80 46.21
C LEU A 4 -23.52 -42.43 45.99
N LEU A 5 -22.93 -42.91 44.90
CA LEU A 5 -21.67 -42.42 44.36
C LEU A 5 -21.94 -41.15 43.54
N ASN A 6 -21.45 -40.02 44.00
CA ASN A 6 -21.38 -38.80 43.19
C ASN A 6 -20.16 -38.88 42.28
N VAL A 7 -20.37 -39.08 40.98
CA VAL A 7 -19.35 -38.91 39.95
C VAL A 7 -19.35 -37.45 39.53
N VAL A 8 -18.35 -36.71 39.96
CA VAL A 8 -18.08 -35.34 39.45
C VAL A 8 -17.36 -35.49 38.13
N ALA A 9 -18.05 -35.26 37.03
CA ALA A 9 -17.43 -35.14 35.70
C ALA A 9 -16.72 -33.79 35.60
N ALA A 10 -15.41 -33.79 35.72
CA ALA A 10 -14.58 -32.63 35.37
C ALA A 10 -14.59 -32.47 33.84
N ALA A 11 -15.38 -31.53 33.34
CA ALA A 11 -15.29 -31.09 31.95
C ALA A 11 -13.97 -30.38 31.78
N MET A 12 -12.99 -31.04 31.16
CA MET A 12 -11.79 -30.38 30.62
C MET A 12 -12.23 -29.45 29.49
N MET A 13 -12.29 -28.17 29.78
CA MET A 13 -12.31 -27.13 28.73
C MET A 13 -10.96 -27.18 28.05
N LEU A 14 -10.88 -27.86 26.91
CA LEU A 14 -9.79 -27.69 25.98
C LEU A 14 -9.83 -26.23 25.52
N PRO A 15 -8.72 -25.48 25.60
CA PRO A 15 -8.71 -24.16 25.00
C PRO A 15 -9.01 -24.33 23.51
N LEU A 16 -10.00 -23.59 22.97
CA LEU A 16 -10.15 -23.42 21.55
C LEU A 16 -8.83 -22.81 21.06
N SER A 17 -7.93 -23.65 20.58
CA SER A 17 -6.81 -23.19 19.77
C SER A 17 -7.46 -22.50 18.57
N ALA A 18 -7.30 -21.18 18.46
CA ALA A 18 -7.62 -20.46 17.24
C ALA A 18 -6.92 -21.24 16.12
N GLN A 19 -7.70 -21.91 15.27
CA GLN A 19 -7.17 -22.67 14.15
C GLN A 19 -6.29 -21.72 13.36
N ALA A 20 -5.00 -22.00 13.29
CA ALA A 20 -4.06 -21.22 12.51
C ALA A 20 -4.64 -21.16 11.08
N GLN A 21 -4.91 -19.94 10.60
CA GLN A 21 -5.52 -19.76 9.28
C GLN A 21 -4.59 -20.35 8.24
N ASP A 22 -5.07 -21.38 7.55
CA ASP A 22 -4.29 -22.06 6.53
C ASP A 22 -4.35 -21.24 5.22
N TYR A 23 -3.22 -20.69 4.84
CA TYR A 23 -3.09 -19.94 3.59
C TYR A 23 -2.79 -20.82 2.39
N ALA A 24 -2.55 -22.12 2.57
CA ALA A 24 -2.26 -23.05 1.46
C ALA A 24 -3.39 -23.11 0.42
N LYS A 25 -4.64 -22.87 0.85
CA LYS A 25 -5.78 -22.79 -0.07
C LYS A 25 -5.63 -21.76 -1.19
N TYR A 26 -4.93 -20.65 -0.94
CA TYR A 26 -4.71 -19.60 -1.94
C TYR A 26 -3.64 -19.98 -2.98
N TYR A 27 -2.82 -20.99 -2.71
CA TYR A 27 -1.75 -21.43 -3.62
C TYR A 27 -2.14 -22.60 -4.51
N GLN A 28 -3.41 -23.01 -4.47
CA GLN A 28 -3.92 -24.06 -5.34
C GLN A 28 -4.14 -23.55 -6.77
N ASN A 29 -3.78 -24.38 -7.76
CA ASN A 29 -3.99 -24.10 -9.19
C ASN A 29 -3.40 -22.76 -9.65
N LEU A 30 -2.22 -22.38 -9.15
CA LEU A 30 -1.50 -21.22 -9.64
C LEU A 30 -0.86 -21.52 -11.01
N PRO A 31 -0.81 -20.52 -11.91
CA PRO A 31 -0.17 -20.66 -13.22
C PRO A 31 1.36 -20.75 -13.13
N VAL A 32 1.93 -20.42 -12.00
CA VAL A 32 3.38 -20.46 -11.73
C VAL A 32 3.62 -20.98 -10.30
N THR A 33 4.71 -21.71 -10.11
CA THR A 33 5.12 -22.17 -8.77
C THR A 33 5.62 -20.99 -7.95
N MET A 34 5.06 -20.80 -6.77
CA MET A 34 5.41 -19.72 -5.85
C MET A 34 5.74 -20.26 -4.47
N GLN A 35 6.61 -19.55 -3.75
CA GLN A 35 6.83 -19.82 -2.34
C GLN A 35 5.61 -19.38 -1.52
N GLN A 36 5.11 -20.27 -0.65
CA GLN A 36 3.95 -19.96 0.19
C GLN A 36 4.37 -19.17 1.42
N VAL A 37 3.47 -18.29 1.87
CA VAL A 37 3.64 -17.58 3.13
C VAL A 37 3.40 -18.51 4.32
N THR A 38 4.02 -18.17 5.45
CA THR A 38 3.80 -18.84 6.72
C THR A 38 3.31 -17.82 7.74
N ARG A 39 2.20 -18.12 8.42
CA ARG A 39 1.67 -17.24 9.46
C ARG A 39 2.66 -17.16 10.63
N PRO A 40 3.06 -15.94 11.07
CA PRO A 40 3.93 -15.79 12.23
C PRO A 40 3.25 -16.29 13.50
N GLN A 41 4.05 -16.84 14.42
CA GLN A 41 3.63 -17.31 15.73
C GLN A 41 4.22 -16.39 16.80
N PHE A 42 3.46 -16.14 17.85
CA PHE A 42 3.83 -15.26 18.96
C PHE A 42 3.82 -16.00 20.28
N PRO A 43 4.70 -15.65 21.24
CA PRO A 43 4.57 -16.13 22.61
C PRO A 43 3.22 -15.81 23.23
N ALA A 44 2.74 -16.65 24.14
CA ALA A 44 1.42 -16.49 24.77
C ALA A 44 1.35 -15.37 25.82
N ASN A 45 2.41 -14.56 25.97
CA ASN A 45 2.40 -13.42 26.87
C ASN A 45 1.44 -12.33 26.36
N GLU A 46 0.75 -11.68 27.30
CA GLU A 46 -0.15 -10.59 26.98
C GLU A 46 0.05 -9.40 27.95
N VAL A 47 -0.04 -8.21 27.43
CA VAL A 47 -0.05 -6.95 28.16
C VAL A 47 -1.22 -6.09 27.68
N ASN A 48 -2.12 -5.70 28.56
CA ASN A 48 -3.14 -4.71 28.24
C ASN A 48 -2.55 -3.30 28.40
N LEU A 49 -2.82 -2.43 27.44
CA LEU A 49 -2.25 -1.07 27.42
C LEU A 49 -2.65 -0.24 28.67
N LYS A 50 -3.83 -0.50 29.25
CA LYS A 50 -4.27 0.12 30.49
C LYS A 50 -3.37 -0.27 31.68
N ASP A 51 -2.87 -1.49 31.73
CA ASP A 51 -2.06 -2.00 32.84
C ASP A 51 -0.67 -1.36 32.92
N VAL A 52 -0.26 -0.67 31.87
CA VAL A 52 1.01 0.03 31.77
C VAL A 52 0.86 1.57 31.77
N GLY A 53 -0.33 2.03 32.18
CA GLY A 53 -0.63 3.44 32.36
C GLY A 53 -1.24 4.13 31.12
N GLY A 54 -1.74 3.34 30.19
CA GLY A 54 -2.47 3.90 29.04
C GLY A 54 -3.88 4.37 29.42
N VAL A 55 -4.34 5.45 28.78
CA VAL A 55 -5.65 6.08 28.98
C VAL A 55 -6.29 6.32 27.62
N GLY A 56 -7.42 5.64 27.36
CA GLY A 56 -8.13 5.67 26.05
C GLY A 56 -9.20 6.77 25.98
N ASP A 57 -8.91 7.98 26.41
CA ASP A 57 -9.83 9.13 26.53
C ASP A 57 -9.79 10.09 25.32
N GLY A 58 -8.91 9.87 24.34
CA GLY A 58 -8.72 10.72 23.17
C GLY A 58 -7.89 11.99 23.41
N VAL A 59 -7.45 12.23 24.63
CA VAL A 59 -6.73 13.46 25.03
C VAL A 59 -5.35 13.15 25.60
N THR A 60 -5.25 12.13 26.44
CA THR A 60 -4.00 11.72 27.08
C THR A 60 -3.03 11.12 26.05
N LEU A 61 -1.79 11.63 26.06
CA LEU A 61 -0.74 11.12 25.16
C LEU A 61 -0.18 9.79 25.70
N ASN A 62 -0.36 8.69 24.94
CA ASN A 62 -0.02 7.33 25.34
C ASN A 62 1.32 6.80 24.81
N THR A 63 2.17 7.64 24.22
CA THR A 63 3.45 7.21 23.63
C THR A 63 4.30 6.40 24.61
N GLU A 64 4.40 6.85 25.86
CA GLU A 64 5.15 6.14 26.89
C GLU A 64 4.47 4.84 27.36
N ALA A 65 3.13 4.78 27.36
CA ALA A 65 2.41 3.55 27.68
C ALA A 65 2.65 2.47 26.64
N PHE A 66 2.58 2.80 25.33
CA PHE A 66 2.95 1.88 24.25
C PHE A 66 4.39 1.38 24.40
N LYS A 67 5.34 2.28 24.64
CA LYS A 67 6.75 1.94 24.86
C LYS A 67 6.95 1.01 26.05
N LYS A 68 6.30 1.26 27.17
CA LYS A 68 6.34 0.40 28.38
C LYS A 68 5.75 -0.98 28.11
N GLY A 69 4.59 -1.05 27.44
CA GLY A 69 3.93 -2.33 27.09
C GLY A 69 4.82 -3.19 26.18
N ILE A 70 5.35 -2.61 25.11
CA ILE A 70 6.25 -3.28 24.19
C ILE A 70 7.54 -3.73 24.90
N SER A 71 8.16 -2.88 25.71
CA SER A 71 9.38 -3.23 26.45
C SER A 71 9.15 -4.33 27.50
N LYS A 72 7.95 -4.39 28.11
CA LYS A 72 7.59 -5.46 29.03
C LYS A 72 7.51 -6.79 28.29
N LEU A 73 6.85 -6.83 27.13
CA LEU A 73 6.75 -8.03 26.29
C LEU A 73 8.11 -8.44 25.72
N GLU A 74 8.93 -7.50 25.26
CA GLU A 74 10.29 -7.76 24.76
C GLU A 74 11.14 -8.51 25.81
N LYS A 75 11.09 -8.10 27.06
CA LYS A 75 11.77 -8.79 28.18
C LYS A 75 11.27 -10.21 28.45
N GLN A 76 10.04 -10.51 28.03
CA GLN A 76 9.41 -11.83 28.14
C GLN A 76 9.61 -12.68 26.86
N GLY A 77 10.38 -12.20 25.87
CA GLY A 77 10.60 -12.88 24.61
C GLY A 77 9.56 -12.58 23.53
N GLY A 78 8.61 -11.69 23.80
CA GLY A 78 7.54 -11.29 22.88
C GLY A 78 6.13 -11.53 23.44
N GLY A 79 5.13 -11.31 22.63
CA GLY A 79 3.71 -11.53 22.97
C GLY A 79 2.79 -10.47 22.39
N ARG A 80 1.57 -10.41 22.89
CA ARG A 80 0.50 -9.53 22.43
C ARG A 80 0.39 -8.28 23.29
N LEU A 81 0.47 -7.10 22.67
CA LEU A 81 0.06 -5.84 23.29
C LEU A 81 -1.38 -5.55 22.87
N THR A 82 -2.32 -5.70 23.79
CA THR A 82 -3.73 -5.46 23.55
C THR A 82 -4.08 -4.00 23.79
N VAL A 83 -4.66 -3.38 22.77
CA VAL A 83 -5.23 -2.03 22.79
C VAL A 83 -6.75 -2.18 22.94
N PRO A 84 -7.31 -1.99 24.15
CA PRO A 84 -8.74 -2.19 24.38
C PRO A 84 -9.58 -1.03 23.84
N GLN A 85 -10.90 -1.19 23.86
CA GLN A 85 -11.85 -0.13 23.47
C GLN A 85 -11.45 1.24 24.06
N GLY A 86 -11.50 2.29 23.22
CA GLY A 86 -11.17 3.68 23.57
C GLY A 86 -10.50 4.40 22.40
N VAL A 87 -10.22 5.69 22.59
CA VAL A 87 -9.45 6.52 21.67
C VAL A 87 -8.07 6.78 22.26
N TRP A 88 -7.04 6.24 21.64
CA TRP A 88 -5.67 6.20 22.15
C TRP A 88 -4.80 7.20 21.38
N LEU A 89 -4.78 8.47 21.85
CA LEU A 89 -3.90 9.49 21.28
C LEU A 89 -2.44 9.13 21.55
N THR A 90 -1.59 9.09 20.51
CA THR A 90 -0.19 8.71 20.66
C THR A 90 0.73 9.41 19.67
N GLY A 91 2.03 9.44 19.95
CA GLY A 91 3.12 9.63 19.00
C GLY A 91 3.55 8.30 18.38
N PRO A 92 4.77 8.24 17.80
CA PRO A 92 5.25 7.05 17.10
C PRO A 92 5.31 5.80 17.97
N ILE A 93 4.97 4.65 17.37
CA ILE A 93 5.05 3.30 17.97
C ILE A 93 6.15 2.52 17.27
N SER A 94 7.08 1.92 18.03
CA SER A 94 8.16 1.07 17.50
C SER A 94 8.00 -0.36 17.98
N LEU A 95 7.68 -1.29 17.05
CA LEU A 95 7.55 -2.70 17.37
C LEU A 95 8.92 -3.38 17.46
N LYS A 96 8.98 -4.46 18.21
CA LYS A 96 10.15 -5.30 18.46
C LYS A 96 9.89 -6.73 17.97
N ASP A 97 10.90 -7.59 18.09
CA ASP A 97 10.77 -8.99 17.69
C ASP A 97 9.66 -9.69 18.49
N ASN A 98 8.91 -10.55 17.82
CA ASN A 98 7.83 -11.35 18.39
C ASN A 98 6.71 -10.53 19.03
N ILE A 99 6.43 -9.31 18.53
CA ILE A 99 5.35 -8.46 19.04
C ILE A 99 4.15 -8.45 18.10
N GLU A 100 3.00 -8.75 18.65
CA GLU A 100 1.69 -8.54 18.05
C GLU A 100 1.01 -7.32 18.70
N LEU A 101 0.79 -6.26 17.93
CA LEU A 101 -0.06 -5.13 18.33
C LEU A 101 -1.50 -5.48 17.97
N HIS A 102 -2.32 -5.79 18.97
CA HIS A 102 -3.70 -6.22 18.78
C HIS A 102 -4.70 -5.14 19.19
N LEU A 103 -5.60 -4.80 18.29
CA LEU A 103 -6.66 -3.81 18.55
C LEU A 103 -8.00 -4.50 18.76
N ASP A 104 -8.57 -4.36 19.95
CA ASP A 104 -9.91 -4.84 20.23
C ASP A 104 -10.98 -4.10 19.42
N LYS A 105 -12.18 -4.63 19.43
CA LYS A 105 -13.34 -3.94 18.85
C LYS A 105 -13.52 -2.54 19.50
N ASN A 106 -13.78 -1.53 18.67
CA ASN A 106 -13.92 -0.13 19.09
C ASN A 106 -12.63 0.50 19.70
N ALA A 107 -11.47 -0.09 19.49
CA ALA A 107 -10.19 0.56 19.76
C ALA A 107 -9.83 1.47 18.58
N ILE A 108 -9.41 2.70 18.86
CA ILE A 108 -8.91 3.65 17.87
C ILE A 108 -7.54 4.15 18.35
N ILE A 109 -6.49 3.82 17.63
CA ILE A 109 -5.20 4.48 17.77
C ILE A 109 -5.23 5.74 16.90
N TYR A 110 -5.06 6.90 17.50
CA TYR A 110 -5.12 8.20 16.84
C TYR A 110 -3.78 8.92 16.97
N PHE A 111 -3.14 9.24 15.85
CA PHE A 111 -1.80 9.81 15.86
C PHE A 111 -1.83 11.33 16.07
N SER A 112 -0.98 11.79 16.98
CA SER A 112 -0.83 13.21 17.29
C SER A 112 -0.35 14.02 16.08
N PRO A 113 -0.90 15.22 15.85
CA PRO A 113 -0.41 16.14 14.83
C PRO A 113 0.89 16.87 15.23
N ASP A 114 1.35 16.69 16.47
CA ASP A 114 2.59 17.31 16.95
C ASP A 114 3.81 16.64 16.30
N LYS A 115 4.35 17.29 15.29
CA LYS A 115 5.48 16.81 14.51
C LYS A 115 6.76 16.59 15.33
N ARG A 116 6.89 17.28 16.48
CA ARG A 116 8.06 17.15 17.36
C ARG A 116 8.20 15.74 17.93
N LEU A 117 7.08 15.03 18.10
CA LEU A 117 7.08 13.65 18.59
C LEU A 117 7.72 12.65 17.62
N TYR A 118 7.83 13.01 16.34
CA TYR A 118 8.31 12.14 15.28
C TYR A 118 9.76 12.41 14.87
N VAL A 119 10.41 13.40 15.45
CA VAL A 119 11.81 13.75 15.14
C VAL A 119 12.73 12.66 15.64
N ILE A 120 13.61 12.19 14.76
CA ILE A 120 14.65 11.23 15.13
C ILE A 120 15.76 11.99 15.83
N GLU A 121 15.97 11.72 17.12
CA GLU A 121 17.00 12.33 17.94
C GLU A 121 18.40 12.12 17.31
N GLY A 122 19.20 13.18 17.27
CA GLY A 122 20.52 13.16 16.65
C GLY A 122 20.56 13.12 15.12
N SER A 123 19.40 13.12 14.46
CA SER A 123 19.35 13.17 12.99
C SER A 123 19.65 14.58 12.48
N LYS A 124 20.66 14.71 11.60
CA LYS A 124 20.98 15.97 10.90
C LYS A 124 20.01 16.25 9.73
N SER A 125 19.06 15.36 9.46
CA SER A 125 18.10 15.47 8.38
C SER A 125 16.69 15.68 8.95
N SER A 126 15.81 16.28 8.15
CA SER A 126 14.36 16.39 8.44
C SER A 126 13.63 15.04 8.40
N ARG A 127 14.32 13.92 8.62
CA ARG A 127 13.70 12.60 8.69
C ARG A 127 12.91 12.44 9.97
N VAL A 128 11.72 11.92 9.82
CA VAL A 128 10.81 11.62 10.92
C VAL A 128 10.51 10.14 10.97
N GLU A 129 10.11 9.71 12.15
CA GLU A 129 9.63 8.34 12.36
C GLU A 129 8.28 8.14 11.67
N PRO A 130 8.00 6.97 11.06
CA PRO A 130 6.65 6.56 10.72
C PRO A 130 5.75 6.51 11.95
N CYS A 131 4.45 6.57 11.77
CA CYS A 131 3.52 6.45 12.89
C CYS A 131 3.69 5.11 13.61
N ILE A 132 3.77 4.00 12.85
CA ILE A 132 4.14 2.68 13.39
C ILE A 132 5.31 2.14 12.57
N LYS A 133 6.36 1.72 13.24
CA LYS A 133 7.54 1.13 12.60
C LYS A 133 7.96 -0.21 13.19
N ALA A 134 8.57 -1.03 12.35
CA ALA A 134 9.46 -2.11 12.72
C ALA A 134 10.68 -2.05 11.79
N SER A 135 11.87 -2.23 12.31
CA SER A 135 13.09 -2.22 11.50
C SER A 135 14.01 -3.36 11.93
N LYS A 136 14.36 -4.22 10.97
CA LYS A 136 15.18 -5.42 11.19
C LYS A 136 14.59 -6.31 12.28
N ARG A 137 13.27 -6.63 12.16
CA ARG A 137 12.52 -7.40 13.15
C ARG A 137 11.96 -8.68 12.56
N LYS A 138 11.76 -9.69 13.42
CA LYS A 138 11.12 -10.95 13.08
C LYS A 138 9.83 -11.12 13.85
N ASN A 139 8.86 -11.76 13.22
CA ASN A 139 7.54 -12.04 13.78
C ASN A 139 6.89 -10.77 14.36
N VAL A 140 6.46 -9.88 13.48
CA VAL A 140 5.77 -8.64 13.85
C VAL A 140 4.38 -8.60 13.25
N ALA A 141 3.39 -8.21 14.03
CA ALA A 141 2.02 -8.15 13.55
C ALA A 141 1.25 -6.92 14.04
N ILE A 142 0.27 -6.52 13.24
CA ILE A 142 -0.82 -5.63 13.64
C ILE A 142 -2.12 -6.37 13.32
N THR A 143 -2.91 -6.68 14.35
CA THR A 143 -4.10 -7.54 14.24
C THR A 143 -5.32 -6.97 14.95
N GLY A 144 -6.46 -7.62 14.77
CA GLY A 144 -7.71 -7.28 15.45
C GLY A 144 -8.72 -6.61 14.52
N CYS A 145 -9.64 -5.82 15.10
CA CYS A 145 -10.73 -5.20 14.34
C CYS A 145 -10.93 -3.70 14.70
N GLY A 146 -9.93 -3.09 15.29
CA GLY A 146 -9.91 -1.66 15.60
C GLY A 146 -9.45 -0.79 14.41
N ILE A 147 -9.23 0.49 14.70
CA ILE A 147 -8.87 1.51 13.72
C ILE A 147 -7.51 2.12 14.08
N ILE A 148 -6.67 2.33 13.08
CA ILE A 148 -5.43 3.09 13.18
C ILE A 148 -5.59 4.32 12.27
N ASP A 149 -5.68 5.50 12.86
CA ASP A 149 -5.88 6.77 12.17
C ASP A 149 -4.61 7.63 12.24
N GLY A 150 -4.05 7.91 11.08
CA GLY A 150 -2.82 8.69 10.94
C GLY A 150 -3.00 10.20 11.09
N ASN A 151 -4.25 10.70 11.24
CA ASN A 151 -4.54 12.14 11.31
C ASN A 151 -3.92 12.92 10.12
N GLY A 152 -3.93 12.30 8.96
CA GLY A 152 -3.15 12.72 7.79
C GLY A 152 -3.54 14.06 7.21
N GLN A 153 -4.77 14.55 7.45
CA GLN A 153 -5.18 15.90 7.07
C GLN A 153 -4.33 16.98 7.69
N GLN A 154 -3.67 16.71 8.82
CA GLN A 154 -2.72 17.62 9.46
C GLN A 154 -1.32 17.60 8.81
N TRP A 155 -1.13 16.75 7.82
CA TRP A 155 0.17 16.52 7.16
C TRP A 155 0.15 16.73 5.66
N ARG A 156 -0.95 16.33 5.00
CA ARG A 156 -1.01 16.26 3.53
C ARG A 156 -1.27 17.62 2.90
N PRO A 157 -0.54 17.95 1.83
CA PRO A 157 -0.94 19.04 0.95
C PRO A 157 -2.20 18.67 0.16
N VAL A 158 -2.95 19.67 -0.28
CA VAL A 158 -4.12 19.53 -1.13
C VAL A 158 -3.86 20.21 -2.47
N LYS A 159 -4.03 19.48 -3.56
CA LYS A 159 -3.97 20.04 -4.92
C LYS A 159 -5.30 20.69 -5.28
N ARG A 160 -5.24 21.89 -5.86
CA ARG A 160 -6.43 22.66 -6.28
C ARG A 160 -7.32 21.88 -7.25
N ASN A 161 -6.73 21.14 -8.18
CA ASN A 161 -7.47 20.37 -9.18
C ASN A 161 -8.13 19.09 -8.64
N LYS A 162 -7.91 18.75 -7.37
CA LYS A 162 -8.52 17.60 -6.71
C LYS A 162 -9.69 17.98 -5.78
N VAL A 163 -10.11 19.23 -5.78
CA VAL A 163 -11.18 19.70 -4.89
C VAL A 163 -12.06 20.74 -5.62
N SER A 164 -13.30 20.85 -5.18
CA SER A 164 -14.24 21.87 -5.67
C SER A 164 -13.85 23.28 -5.22
N ASP A 165 -14.46 24.30 -5.81
CA ASP A 165 -14.26 25.69 -5.39
C ASP A 165 -14.67 25.94 -3.94
N VAL A 166 -15.73 25.27 -3.49
CA VAL A 166 -16.23 25.38 -2.11
C VAL A 166 -15.23 24.77 -1.12
N GLU A 167 -14.74 23.56 -1.41
CA GLU A 167 -13.72 22.90 -0.59
C GLU A 167 -12.40 23.69 -0.56
N TRP A 168 -11.98 24.22 -1.73
CA TRP A 168 -10.77 25.03 -1.79
C TRP A 168 -10.86 26.29 -0.92
N LYS A 169 -12.01 26.96 -0.96
CA LYS A 169 -12.29 28.11 -0.10
C LYS A 169 -12.24 27.71 1.38
N ALA A 170 -12.86 26.59 1.74
CA ALA A 170 -12.83 26.08 3.12
C ALA A 170 -11.40 25.76 3.60
N PHE A 171 -10.57 25.14 2.76
CA PHE A 171 -9.15 24.91 3.08
C PHE A 171 -8.41 26.23 3.37
N LYS A 172 -8.63 27.27 2.58
CA LYS A 172 -8.01 28.58 2.82
C LYS A 172 -8.47 29.23 4.11
N GLU A 173 -9.75 29.09 4.44
CA GLU A 173 -10.33 29.60 5.70
C GLU A 173 -9.79 28.88 6.94
N MET A 174 -9.34 27.63 6.82
CA MET A 174 -8.65 26.89 7.88
C MET A 174 -7.26 27.45 8.20
N GLY A 175 -6.74 28.39 7.43
CA GLY A 175 -5.36 28.86 7.50
C GLY A 175 -4.43 28.03 6.60
N GLY A 176 -3.17 27.85 7.02
CA GLY A 176 -2.18 27.12 6.20
C GLY A 176 -1.49 28.03 5.18
N VAL A 177 -0.90 27.43 4.15
CA VAL A 177 -0.05 28.15 3.19
C VAL A 177 -0.38 27.73 1.75
N GLU A 178 -0.76 28.68 0.91
CA GLU A 178 -0.84 28.47 -0.54
C GLU A 178 0.54 28.60 -1.20
N LYS A 179 0.83 27.72 -2.15
CA LYS A 179 2.05 27.68 -2.96
C LYS A 179 1.74 27.44 -4.43
N GLN A 180 2.76 27.55 -5.28
CA GLN A 180 2.68 27.28 -6.71
C GLN A 180 1.52 28.04 -7.38
N ASN A 181 1.45 29.35 -7.16
CA ASN A 181 0.42 30.24 -7.70
C ASN A 181 -1.02 29.79 -7.39
N GLY A 182 -1.26 29.30 -6.17
CA GLY A 182 -2.57 28.86 -5.73
C GLY A 182 -2.98 27.47 -6.19
N SER A 183 -2.07 26.68 -6.73
CA SER A 183 -2.37 25.30 -7.15
C SER A 183 -2.18 24.26 -6.06
N LEU A 184 -1.56 24.62 -4.93
CA LEU A 184 -1.24 23.73 -3.83
C LEU A 184 -1.44 24.44 -2.49
N TRP A 185 -2.17 23.81 -1.58
CA TRP A 185 -2.37 24.27 -0.21
C TRP A 185 -1.75 23.29 0.78
N TYR A 186 -1.11 23.84 1.83
CA TYR A 186 -0.52 23.06 2.93
C TYR A 186 -1.20 23.40 4.25
N PRO A 187 -1.48 22.41 5.13
CA PRO A 187 -2.20 22.62 6.39
C PRO A 187 -1.36 23.32 7.46
N TRP A 188 -0.09 23.57 7.21
CA TRP A 188 0.85 24.07 8.22
C TRP A 188 0.86 25.58 8.30
N GLN A 189 0.69 26.06 9.52
CA GLN A 189 1.14 27.41 9.84
C GLN A 189 2.66 27.40 9.97
N MET A 190 3.32 28.46 9.53
CA MET A 190 4.77 28.61 9.37
C MET A 190 5.60 28.55 10.68
N LYS A 191 5.03 28.08 11.79
CA LYS A 191 5.75 27.88 13.05
C LYS A 191 5.81 26.40 13.39
N SER A 192 6.83 25.72 12.86
CA SER A 192 6.98 24.27 13.07
C SER A 192 7.37 23.91 14.50
N GLY A 193 7.90 24.84 15.26
CA GLY A 193 8.49 24.56 16.56
C GLY A 193 9.77 23.72 16.52
N PHE A 194 10.33 23.49 15.33
CA PHE A 194 11.61 22.80 15.17
C PHE A 194 12.74 23.83 15.04
N PRO A 195 13.71 23.86 15.96
CA PRO A 195 14.77 24.88 15.96
C PRO A 195 15.63 24.86 14.69
N ASP A 196 15.76 23.70 14.05
CA ASP A 196 16.66 23.52 12.89
C ASP A 196 15.96 23.40 11.54
N ILE A 197 14.63 23.41 11.51
CA ILE A 197 13.84 23.34 10.28
C ILE A 197 13.31 24.71 9.98
N LYS A 198 13.90 25.38 8.99
CA LYS A 198 13.32 26.60 8.45
C LYS A 198 11.89 26.31 8.01
N ASP A 199 10.97 27.15 8.48
CA ASP A 199 9.54 27.00 8.27
C ASP A 199 9.13 27.19 6.82
N SER A 200 9.45 26.23 5.96
CA SER A 200 8.94 26.21 4.58
C SER A 200 8.06 24.99 4.37
N PRO A 201 6.93 25.14 3.67
CA PRO A 201 6.06 24.01 3.32
C PRO A 201 6.81 22.88 2.63
N GLU A 202 7.78 23.19 1.78
CA GLU A 202 8.58 22.21 1.03
C GLU A 202 9.50 21.38 1.94
N LYS A 203 9.99 21.98 3.04
CA LYS A 203 10.76 21.23 4.05
C LYS A 203 9.87 20.37 4.92
N GLN A 204 8.72 20.90 5.30
CA GLN A 204 7.72 20.15 6.05
C GLN A 204 7.13 18.99 5.25
N GLU A 205 7.02 19.12 3.92
CA GLU A 205 6.63 18.01 3.05
C GLU A 205 7.58 16.80 3.19
N LYS A 206 8.88 17.04 3.38
CA LYS A 206 9.87 15.99 3.62
C LYS A 206 9.69 15.28 4.98
N MET A 207 8.93 15.88 5.88
CA MET A 207 8.58 15.30 7.18
C MET A 207 7.30 14.48 7.13
N ARG A 208 6.59 14.44 6.02
CA ARG A 208 5.39 13.63 5.86
C ARG A 208 5.78 12.15 5.85
N ASN A 209 5.28 11.40 6.81
CA ASN A 209 5.66 10.02 7.09
C ASN A 209 4.58 9.02 6.67
N ASP A 210 4.96 7.74 6.62
CA ASP A 210 4.02 6.64 6.41
C ASP A 210 3.25 6.35 7.72
N LEU A 211 2.02 5.84 7.57
CA LEU A 211 1.25 5.37 8.73
C LEU A 211 1.91 4.12 9.32
N VAL A 212 2.19 3.14 8.49
CA VAL A 212 2.93 1.94 8.90
C VAL A 212 4.07 1.70 7.93
N ARG A 213 5.29 1.64 8.46
CA ARG A 213 6.48 1.26 7.68
C ARG A 213 7.28 0.20 8.40
N PHE A 214 7.34 -0.99 7.82
CA PHE A 214 8.21 -2.06 8.28
C PHE A 214 9.36 -2.22 7.28
N THR A 215 10.58 -2.24 7.79
CA THR A 215 11.78 -2.26 6.94
C THR A 215 12.72 -3.40 7.38
N ASP A 216 13.20 -4.19 6.42
CA ASP A 216 14.11 -5.33 6.65
C ASP A 216 13.51 -6.34 7.66
N CYS A 217 12.20 -6.59 7.60
CA CYS A 217 11.50 -7.49 8.52
C CYS A 217 11.22 -8.86 7.89
N GLU A 218 11.10 -9.87 8.75
CA GLU A 218 10.74 -11.23 8.37
C GLU A 218 9.51 -11.69 9.16
N ASN A 219 8.58 -12.38 8.50
CA ASN A 219 7.31 -12.86 9.08
C ASN A 219 6.44 -11.70 9.59
N VAL A 220 5.86 -10.98 8.66
CA VAL A 220 5.02 -9.80 8.91
C VAL A 220 3.55 -10.14 8.69
N LEU A 221 2.66 -9.72 9.60
CA LEU A 221 1.22 -9.93 9.48
C LEU A 221 0.44 -8.63 9.73
N PHE A 222 -0.45 -8.30 8.80
CA PHE A 222 -1.49 -7.29 8.96
C PHE A 222 -2.85 -7.97 8.78
N GLU A 223 -3.70 -7.96 9.80
CA GLU A 223 -4.95 -8.73 9.77
C GLU A 223 -6.11 -7.99 10.43
N GLY A 224 -7.21 -7.83 9.69
CA GLY A 224 -8.51 -7.39 10.17
C GLY A 224 -8.66 -5.90 10.51
N VAL A 225 -7.56 -5.18 10.71
CA VAL A 225 -7.53 -3.78 11.17
C VAL A 225 -7.90 -2.82 10.04
N THR A 226 -8.54 -1.70 10.41
CA THR A 226 -8.73 -0.57 9.51
C THR A 226 -7.58 0.40 9.65
N PHE A 227 -6.84 0.63 8.56
CA PHE A 227 -5.81 1.67 8.43
C PHE A 227 -6.40 2.86 7.69
N GLN A 228 -6.43 4.02 8.31
CA GLN A 228 -7.05 5.17 7.65
C GLN A 228 -6.25 6.45 7.79
N ASN A 229 -6.50 7.34 6.82
CA ASN A 229 -6.12 8.73 6.90
C ASN A 229 -4.61 8.93 7.17
N ALA A 230 -3.77 8.17 6.44
CA ALA A 230 -2.32 8.23 6.58
C ALA A 230 -1.76 9.62 6.21
N PRO A 231 -0.69 10.07 6.84
CA PRO A 231 0.06 11.24 6.38
C PRO A 231 0.61 11.06 4.96
N LYS A 232 1.06 9.85 4.61
CA LYS A 232 1.56 9.46 3.31
C LYS A 232 1.04 8.05 2.95
N PHE A 233 1.85 7.02 2.87
CA PHE A 233 1.43 5.65 2.59
C PHE A 233 0.81 4.98 3.83
N HIS A 234 -0.17 4.09 3.63
CA HIS A 234 -0.82 3.42 4.76
C HIS A 234 -0.06 2.18 5.24
N VAL A 235 0.04 1.15 4.43
CA VAL A 235 0.72 -0.11 4.76
C VAL A 235 1.90 -0.29 3.80
N HIS A 236 3.11 -0.10 4.32
CA HIS A 236 4.32 -0.02 3.51
C HIS A 236 5.44 -0.92 4.06
N PRO A 237 5.39 -2.24 3.81
CA PRO A 237 6.54 -3.11 4.01
C PRO A 237 7.63 -2.84 2.95
N CYS A 238 8.88 -2.74 3.41
CA CYS A 238 10.06 -2.48 2.57
C CYS A 238 11.14 -3.51 2.88
N ASN A 239 11.70 -4.16 1.86
CA ASN A 239 12.72 -5.20 2.02
C ASN A 239 12.29 -6.30 2.99
N CYS A 240 11.03 -6.68 2.97
CA CYS A 240 10.46 -7.65 3.90
C CYS A 240 10.28 -9.01 3.23
N VAL A 241 10.41 -10.07 4.03
CA VAL A 241 10.20 -11.45 3.60
C VAL A 241 9.05 -12.07 4.37
N ASN A 242 8.18 -12.79 3.68
CA ASN A 242 7.00 -13.43 4.27
C ASN A 242 6.04 -12.40 4.89
N VAL A 243 5.33 -11.69 4.01
CA VAL A 243 4.39 -10.62 4.38
C VAL A 243 2.97 -11.05 4.07
N ILE A 244 2.11 -11.02 5.06
CA ILE A 244 0.69 -11.37 4.94
C ILE A 244 -0.15 -10.12 5.23
N VAL A 245 -1.06 -9.81 4.32
CA VAL A 245 -2.11 -8.80 4.47
C VAL A 245 -3.45 -9.50 4.25
N ASP A 246 -4.23 -9.66 5.30
CA ASP A 246 -5.48 -10.42 5.26
C ASP A 246 -6.64 -9.65 5.90
N GLY A 247 -7.68 -9.41 5.12
CA GLY A 247 -8.93 -8.84 5.61
C GLY A 247 -8.81 -7.42 6.18
N ILE A 248 -7.79 -6.66 5.80
CA ILE A 248 -7.67 -5.27 6.25
C ILE A 248 -8.58 -4.34 5.44
N THR A 249 -8.88 -3.20 6.05
CA THR A 249 -9.53 -2.09 5.34
C THR A 249 -8.57 -0.90 5.29
N VAL A 250 -8.38 -0.30 4.11
CA VAL A 250 -7.68 0.98 3.98
C VAL A 250 -8.66 2.05 3.53
N ARG A 251 -8.66 3.20 4.21
CA ARG A 251 -9.54 4.34 3.89
C ARG A 251 -8.76 5.65 3.88
N CYS A 252 -8.83 6.36 2.78
CA CYS A 252 -8.23 7.67 2.65
C CYS A 252 -9.07 8.57 1.74
N PRO A 253 -9.17 9.88 2.03
CA PRO A 253 -9.85 10.80 1.11
C PRO A 253 -9.23 10.73 -0.29
N TRP A 254 -10.08 10.74 -1.33
CA TRP A 254 -9.64 10.63 -2.73
C TRP A 254 -8.67 11.74 -3.16
N ASN A 255 -8.69 12.88 -2.49
CA ASN A 255 -7.78 14.00 -2.72
C ASN A 255 -6.46 13.88 -1.96
N ALA A 256 -6.24 12.82 -1.20
CA ALA A 256 -5.03 12.62 -0.41
C ALA A 256 -3.82 12.41 -1.30
N GLN A 257 -2.89 13.36 -1.25
CA GLN A 257 -1.64 13.29 -2.00
C GLN A 257 -0.72 12.19 -1.46
N ASN A 258 -0.30 11.24 -2.29
CA ASN A 258 0.45 10.04 -1.92
C ASN A 258 -0.25 9.24 -0.80
N GLY A 259 -1.55 9.11 -0.90
CA GLY A 259 -2.35 8.30 0.00
C GLY A 259 -2.44 6.85 -0.47
N ASP A 260 -1.31 6.26 -0.88
CA ASP A 260 -1.20 4.88 -1.34
C ASP A 260 -1.67 3.93 -0.24
N ALA A 261 -2.38 2.87 -0.62
CA ALA A 261 -2.98 1.97 0.37
C ALA A 261 -2.02 0.88 0.84
N ILE A 262 -1.60 0.01 -0.07
CA ILE A 262 -0.72 -1.12 0.23
C ILE A 262 0.42 -1.10 -0.78
N ASP A 263 1.61 -0.74 -0.29
CA ASP A 263 2.84 -0.67 -1.08
C ASP A 263 3.83 -1.75 -0.65
N PHE A 264 4.04 -2.76 -1.48
CA PHE A 264 5.14 -3.71 -1.28
C PHE A 264 6.37 -3.21 -2.04
N SER A 265 7.38 -2.76 -1.28
CA SER A 265 8.65 -2.29 -1.84
C SER A 265 9.77 -3.31 -1.57
N ASP A 266 10.33 -3.90 -2.65
CA ASP A 266 11.39 -4.91 -2.55
C ASP A 266 11.03 -6.05 -1.57
N CYS A 267 9.82 -6.61 -1.67
CA CYS A 267 9.33 -7.67 -0.80
C CYS A 267 9.31 -9.02 -1.50
N HIS A 268 9.66 -10.07 -0.77
CA HIS A 268 9.63 -11.44 -1.25
C HIS A 268 8.63 -12.28 -0.45
N ARG A 269 7.89 -13.16 -1.13
CA ARG A 269 6.93 -14.07 -0.53
C ARG A 269 5.84 -13.32 0.23
N GLY A 270 4.86 -12.84 -0.52
CA GLY A 270 3.76 -12.02 -0.01
C GLY A 270 2.38 -12.55 -0.37
N LEU A 271 1.41 -12.25 0.48
CA LEU A 271 0.00 -12.55 0.28
C LEU A 271 -0.85 -11.35 0.66
N ILE A 272 -1.69 -10.88 -0.27
CA ILE A 272 -2.67 -9.80 -0.04
C ILE A 272 -4.03 -10.35 -0.38
N VAL A 273 -4.88 -10.60 0.63
CA VAL A 273 -6.19 -11.24 0.44
C VAL A 273 -7.30 -10.57 1.24
N ASN A 274 -8.54 -10.76 0.77
CA ASN A 274 -9.77 -10.37 1.46
C ASN A 274 -9.83 -8.90 1.89
N SER A 275 -9.03 -8.03 1.30
CA SER A 275 -8.87 -6.66 1.74
C SER A 275 -9.70 -5.68 0.93
N THR A 276 -10.10 -4.59 1.58
CA THR A 276 -10.87 -3.51 0.96
C THR A 276 -10.08 -2.22 0.99
N VAL A 277 -9.95 -1.57 -0.17
CA VAL A 277 -9.14 -0.37 -0.36
C VAL A 277 -9.98 0.77 -0.91
N ASP A 278 -9.85 1.94 -0.29
CA ASP A 278 -10.36 3.23 -0.75
C ASP A 278 -9.27 4.26 -0.51
N ALA A 279 -8.49 4.61 -1.55
CA ALA A 279 -7.24 5.34 -1.44
C ALA A 279 -7.23 6.64 -2.25
N GLY A 280 -6.34 7.55 -1.89
CA GLY A 280 -6.14 8.82 -2.59
C GLY A 280 -5.04 8.79 -3.66
N ASP A 281 -4.28 7.68 -3.71
CA ASP A 281 -3.24 7.40 -4.69
C ASP A 281 -3.29 5.90 -5.08
N ASP A 282 -2.18 5.20 -5.30
CA ASP A 282 -2.17 3.80 -5.75
C ASP A 282 -2.83 2.84 -4.72
N GLY A 283 -3.58 1.85 -5.21
CA GLY A 283 -4.31 0.89 -4.37
C GLY A 283 -3.45 -0.27 -3.89
N LEU A 284 -3.24 -1.28 -4.74
CA LEU A 284 -2.38 -2.43 -4.48
C LEU A 284 -1.12 -2.25 -5.34
N CYS A 285 -0.02 -1.81 -4.74
CA CYS A 285 1.14 -1.34 -5.48
C CYS A 285 2.41 -2.13 -5.17
N MET A 286 3.11 -2.53 -6.24
CA MET A 286 4.39 -3.22 -6.18
C MET A 286 5.49 -2.27 -6.68
N LYS A 287 6.50 -2.03 -5.87
CA LYS A 287 7.62 -1.13 -6.18
C LYS A 287 8.96 -1.82 -5.94
N SER A 288 9.92 -1.58 -6.80
CA SER A 288 11.27 -2.13 -6.67
C SER A 288 12.31 -1.06 -6.97
N GLY A 289 13.06 -0.68 -5.94
CA GLY A 289 14.11 0.32 -6.04
C GLY A 289 15.37 -0.19 -6.74
N LYS A 290 16.38 0.66 -6.91
CA LYS A 290 17.71 0.20 -7.35
C LYS A 290 18.32 -0.71 -6.27
N PRO A 291 19.06 -1.76 -6.66
CA PRO A 291 19.66 -2.68 -5.71
C PRO A 291 20.54 -1.97 -4.68
N LYS A 292 20.44 -2.40 -3.44
CA LYS A 292 21.27 -1.91 -2.33
C LYS A 292 22.10 -3.05 -1.79
N GLU A 293 23.32 -2.75 -1.39
CA GLU A 293 24.20 -3.71 -0.77
C GLU A 293 23.56 -4.25 0.55
N ASN A 294 23.69 -5.56 0.77
CA ASN A 294 23.18 -6.27 1.95
C ASN A 294 21.65 -6.14 2.19
N SER A 295 20.87 -5.92 1.12
CA SER A 295 19.43 -5.84 1.17
C SER A 295 18.82 -6.78 0.13
N ILE A 296 17.64 -7.35 0.42
CA ILE A 296 16.87 -7.99 -0.63
C ILE A 296 16.49 -6.93 -1.66
N SER A 297 16.30 -7.32 -2.89
CA SER A 297 15.93 -6.42 -3.96
C SER A 297 14.98 -7.11 -4.92
N GLY A 298 14.09 -6.32 -5.48
CA GLY A 298 13.01 -6.82 -6.31
C GLY A 298 11.75 -7.18 -5.52
N VAL A 299 10.66 -7.36 -6.25
CA VAL A 299 9.40 -7.89 -5.71
C VAL A 299 9.16 -9.25 -6.31
N GLU A 300 8.96 -10.26 -5.46
CA GLU A 300 8.98 -11.64 -5.91
C GLU A 300 8.04 -12.54 -5.10
N ASP A 301 7.35 -13.47 -5.78
CA ASP A 301 6.41 -14.42 -5.16
C ASP A 301 5.27 -13.72 -4.40
N ILE A 302 4.53 -12.83 -5.07
CA ILE A 302 3.39 -12.14 -4.45
C ILE A 302 2.07 -12.64 -5.04
N LEU A 303 1.19 -13.09 -4.17
CA LEU A 303 -0.18 -13.48 -4.51
C LEU A 303 -1.18 -12.46 -3.98
N ILE A 304 -2.02 -11.94 -4.88
CA ILE A 304 -3.05 -10.95 -4.62
C ILE A 304 -4.40 -11.53 -5.04
N GLN A 305 -5.31 -11.76 -4.10
CA GLN A 305 -6.57 -12.43 -4.41
C GLN A 305 -7.72 -11.93 -3.52
N ASP A 306 -8.93 -11.98 -4.05
CA ASP A 306 -10.17 -11.67 -3.30
C ASP A 306 -10.21 -10.26 -2.71
N ASN A 307 -9.58 -9.28 -3.38
CA ASN A 307 -9.54 -7.89 -2.91
C ASN A 307 -10.54 -7.00 -3.66
N THR A 308 -10.98 -5.95 -2.99
CA THR A 308 -11.83 -4.90 -3.59
C THR A 308 -11.14 -3.55 -3.48
N VAL A 309 -10.99 -2.84 -4.60
CA VAL A 309 -10.45 -1.48 -4.65
C VAL A 309 -11.52 -0.53 -5.17
N TYR A 310 -11.85 0.48 -4.39
CA TYR A 310 -12.81 1.51 -4.77
C TYR A 310 -12.10 2.70 -5.43
N HIS A 311 -11.65 3.72 -4.68
CA HIS A 311 -10.86 4.80 -5.26
C HIS A 311 -9.38 4.48 -5.21
N ALA A 312 -8.66 4.82 -6.26
CA ALA A 312 -7.21 4.81 -6.33
C ALA A 312 -6.76 5.44 -7.66
N HIS A 313 -5.51 5.89 -7.79
CA HIS A 313 -4.93 6.25 -9.09
C HIS A 313 -4.77 5.02 -9.99
N GLY A 314 -4.51 3.87 -9.42
CA GLY A 314 -4.57 2.58 -10.09
C GLY A 314 -4.99 1.52 -9.09
N ALA A 315 -5.85 0.60 -9.49
CA ALA A 315 -6.31 -0.44 -8.57
C ALA A 315 -5.20 -1.44 -8.26
N PHE A 316 -4.63 -2.06 -9.28
CA PHE A 316 -3.38 -2.81 -9.20
C PHE A 316 -2.30 -2.07 -9.98
N VAL A 317 -1.17 -1.82 -9.34
CA VAL A 317 -0.11 -0.96 -9.87
C VAL A 317 1.26 -1.62 -9.76
N LEU A 318 2.02 -1.56 -10.84
CA LEU A 318 3.46 -1.80 -10.83
C LEU A 318 4.21 -0.51 -11.08
N GLY A 319 5.09 -0.18 -10.17
CA GLY A 319 5.98 0.98 -10.32
C GLY A 319 5.51 2.26 -9.60
N SER A 320 6.10 3.38 -9.96
CA SER A 320 7.05 3.63 -11.09
C SER A 320 8.45 3.03 -10.92
N GLU A 321 8.88 2.70 -9.72
CA GLU A 321 10.16 2.06 -9.46
C GLU A 321 10.03 0.55 -9.71
N THR A 322 10.81 0.02 -10.69
CA THR A 322 10.90 -1.41 -11.03
C THR A 322 12.35 -1.87 -11.22
N ALA A 323 13.32 -1.07 -10.75
CA ALA A 323 14.73 -1.21 -11.10
C ALA A 323 15.38 -2.55 -10.71
N SER A 324 15.01 -3.13 -9.57
CA SER A 324 15.50 -4.45 -9.14
C SER A 324 14.64 -5.63 -9.65
N GLY A 325 13.63 -5.32 -10.47
CA GLY A 325 12.75 -6.32 -11.06
C GLY A 325 11.50 -6.61 -10.24
N VAL A 326 10.50 -7.13 -10.94
CA VAL A 326 9.24 -7.64 -10.38
C VAL A 326 8.93 -8.95 -11.07
N ARG A 327 8.76 -10.05 -10.33
CA ARG A 327 8.55 -11.36 -10.93
C ARG A 327 7.72 -12.31 -10.10
N ARG A 328 7.05 -13.24 -10.77
CA ARG A 328 6.13 -14.23 -10.17
C ARG A 328 5.07 -13.55 -9.31
N ILE A 329 4.27 -12.73 -9.96
CA ILE A 329 3.13 -12.05 -9.35
C ILE A 329 1.84 -12.68 -9.91
N VAL A 330 0.94 -13.08 -9.04
CA VAL A 330 -0.39 -13.55 -9.40
C VAL A 330 -1.44 -12.62 -8.80
N VAL A 331 -2.32 -12.07 -9.65
CA VAL A 331 -3.46 -11.24 -9.24
C VAL A 331 -4.73 -11.89 -9.75
N ARG A 332 -5.65 -12.27 -8.88
CA ARG A 332 -6.88 -12.93 -9.34
C ARG A 332 -8.08 -12.67 -8.46
N ASN A 333 -9.26 -12.84 -9.04
CA ASN A 333 -10.54 -12.68 -8.36
C ASN A 333 -10.67 -11.36 -7.59
N CYS A 334 -10.31 -10.25 -8.24
CA CYS A 334 -10.36 -8.92 -7.64
C CYS A 334 -11.44 -8.04 -8.31
N ARG A 335 -11.94 -7.04 -7.56
CA ARG A 335 -12.94 -6.08 -8.03
C ARG A 335 -12.39 -4.68 -7.92
N PHE A 336 -12.49 -3.91 -9.00
CA PHE A 336 -12.04 -2.52 -9.05
C PHE A 336 -13.19 -1.62 -9.48
N SER A 337 -13.47 -0.56 -8.74
CA SER A 337 -14.60 0.31 -9.02
C SER A 337 -14.28 1.77 -8.71
N GLY A 338 -14.42 2.65 -9.71
CA GLY A 338 -14.21 4.09 -9.52
C GLY A 338 -12.76 4.54 -9.42
N THR A 339 -11.80 3.68 -9.75
CA THR A 339 -10.37 4.04 -9.81
C THR A 339 -10.07 4.87 -11.06
N ASP A 340 -8.97 5.62 -11.06
CA ASP A 340 -8.55 6.32 -12.28
C ASP A 340 -8.12 5.31 -13.34
N THR A 341 -7.31 4.30 -13.00
CA THR A 341 -6.95 3.18 -13.88
C THR A 341 -7.21 1.83 -13.21
N GLY A 342 -7.50 0.79 -13.99
CA GLY A 342 -7.68 -0.57 -13.47
C GLY A 342 -6.35 -1.28 -13.23
N LEU A 343 -5.74 -1.81 -14.28
CA LEU A 343 -4.41 -2.42 -14.27
C LEU A 343 -3.40 -1.41 -14.81
N ARG A 344 -2.44 -1.01 -13.97
CA ARG A 344 -1.51 0.08 -14.28
C ARG A 344 -0.05 -0.38 -14.18
N PHE A 345 0.62 -0.43 -15.32
CA PHE A 345 2.05 -0.73 -15.44
C PHE A 345 2.77 0.56 -15.85
N LYS A 346 3.50 1.16 -14.91
CA LYS A 346 4.15 2.47 -15.10
C LYS A 346 5.61 2.41 -14.69
N SER A 347 6.49 2.92 -15.55
CA SER A 347 7.90 3.12 -15.20
C SER A 347 8.54 4.17 -16.13
N GLY A 348 9.80 4.45 -15.92
CA GLY A 348 10.55 5.40 -16.75
C GLY A 348 12.04 5.13 -16.71
N ILE A 349 12.77 5.75 -17.62
CA ILE A 349 14.24 5.65 -17.65
C ILE A 349 14.82 6.15 -16.33
N GLY A 350 15.76 5.39 -15.78
CA GLY A 350 16.42 5.68 -14.51
C GLY A 350 15.80 5.01 -13.30
N ARG A 351 14.57 4.44 -13.43
CA ARG A 351 13.86 3.70 -12.39
C ARG A 351 13.26 2.38 -12.85
N GLY A 352 13.41 2.06 -14.13
CA GLY A 352 12.93 0.83 -14.75
C GLY A 352 13.86 -0.34 -14.53
N GLY A 353 13.33 -1.52 -14.75
CA GLY A 353 13.96 -2.82 -14.71
C GLY A 353 13.03 -3.88 -15.29
N LYS A 354 13.41 -5.14 -15.18
CA LYS A 354 12.68 -6.25 -15.76
C LYS A 354 11.46 -6.62 -14.93
N THR A 355 10.30 -6.66 -15.57
CA THR A 355 9.04 -7.14 -14.99
C THR A 355 8.57 -8.33 -15.81
N GLU A 356 8.43 -9.50 -15.19
CA GLU A 356 8.13 -10.74 -15.88
C GLU A 356 7.36 -11.75 -15.02
N GLN A 357 6.77 -12.76 -15.66
CA GLN A 357 5.99 -13.81 -15.00
C GLN A 357 4.81 -13.25 -14.17
N LEU A 358 4.06 -12.37 -14.81
CA LEU A 358 2.86 -11.82 -14.22
C LEU A 358 1.62 -12.48 -14.78
N TYR A 359 0.76 -12.96 -13.91
CA TYR A 359 -0.48 -13.64 -14.26
C TYR A 359 -1.66 -12.95 -13.58
N ILE A 360 -2.52 -12.32 -14.38
CA ILE A 360 -3.65 -11.54 -13.90
C ILE A 360 -4.93 -12.12 -14.48
N SER A 361 -5.84 -12.57 -13.63
CA SER A 361 -7.06 -13.20 -14.10
C SER A 361 -8.29 -12.91 -13.24
N ASP A 362 -9.46 -13.12 -13.82
CA ASP A 362 -10.74 -13.04 -13.12
C ASP A 362 -10.94 -11.69 -12.43
N ILE A 363 -10.75 -10.60 -13.19
CA ILE A 363 -10.87 -9.23 -12.72
C ILE A 363 -12.16 -8.61 -13.23
N VAL A 364 -12.93 -8.05 -12.30
CA VAL A 364 -14.14 -7.28 -12.63
C VAL A 364 -13.90 -5.80 -12.33
N MET A 365 -14.15 -4.95 -13.32
CA MET A 365 -13.98 -3.50 -13.21
C MET A 365 -15.27 -2.75 -13.56
N ALA A 366 -15.52 -1.66 -12.84
CA ALA A 366 -16.62 -0.74 -13.13
C ALA A 366 -16.19 0.71 -12.95
N ASP A 367 -16.71 1.59 -13.82
CA ASP A 367 -16.57 3.04 -13.70
C ASP A 367 -15.11 3.51 -13.57
N ILE A 368 -14.22 2.95 -14.39
CA ILE A 368 -12.81 3.34 -14.47
C ILE A 368 -12.73 4.68 -15.21
N LYS A 369 -12.11 5.67 -14.58
CA LYS A 369 -12.14 7.05 -15.10
C LYS A 369 -11.28 7.25 -16.33
N ASP A 370 -10.15 6.60 -16.41
CA ASP A 370 -9.21 6.69 -17.53
C ASP A 370 -9.05 5.33 -18.25
N GLU A 371 -8.01 4.56 -18.02
CA GLU A 371 -7.74 3.33 -18.75
C GLU A 371 -8.10 2.08 -17.93
N ALA A 372 -8.76 1.08 -18.58
CA ALA A 372 -8.94 -0.23 -17.93
C ALA A 372 -7.60 -0.94 -17.76
N ILE A 373 -6.75 -0.92 -18.80
CA ILE A 373 -5.40 -1.51 -18.78
C ILE A 373 -4.43 -0.51 -19.40
N VAL A 374 -3.35 -0.17 -18.71
CA VAL A 374 -2.35 0.75 -19.22
C VAL A 374 -0.90 0.29 -18.99
N PHE A 375 -0.10 0.34 -20.06
CA PHE A 375 1.35 0.21 -20.04
C PHE A 375 1.98 1.56 -20.41
N GLN A 376 2.73 2.17 -19.49
CA GLN A 376 3.30 3.49 -19.64
C GLN A 376 4.78 3.48 -19.23
N CYS A 377 5.67 3.69 -20.19
CA CYS A 377 7.13 3.68 -20.00
C CYS A 377 7.74 5.07 -19.92
N ASP A 378 7.01 6.12 -20.22
CA ASP A 378 7.43 7.52 -20.23
C ASP A 378 7.00 8.29 -18.96
N TYR A 379 6.90 7.61 -17.83
CA TYR A 379 6.43 8.20 -16.57
C TYR A 379 7.33 9.33 -16.03
N VAL A 380 8.51 9.50 -16.56
CA VAL A 380 9.39 10.64 -16.26
C VAL A 380 9.26 11.66 -17.38
N ASP A 381 9.00 12.91 -17.03
CA ASP A 381 8.86 14.02 -17.98
C ASP A 381 10.01 14.06 -18.99
N ARG A 382 9.68 14.15 -20.27
CA ARG A 382 10.67 14.47 -21.30
C ARG A 382 11.19 15.89 -21.04
N PRO A 383 12.49 16.15 -21.25
CA PRO A 383 12.98 17.52 -21.19
C PRO A 383 12.15 18.43 -22.09
N ALA A 384 11.74 19.57 -21.58
CA ALA A 384 11.00 20.55 -22.35
C ALA A 384 11.76 20.92 -23.63
N GLY A 385 11.10 20.84 -24.80
CA GLY A 385 11.70 21.17 -26.10
C GLY A 385 12.36 20.01 -26.86
N SER A 386 12.26 18.75 -26.35
CA SER A 386 12.70 17.59 -27.14
C SER A 386 11.73 17.31 -28.30
N ASP A 387 12.26 17.03 -29.49
CA ASP A 387 11.49 16.61 -30.67
C ASP A 387 10.79 15.28 -30.35
N PRO A 388 9.45 15.19 -30.37
CA PRO A 388 8.73 13.98 -30.11
C PRO A 388 8.98 12.86 -31.14
N ASN A 389 9.50 13.17 -32.31
CA ASN A 389 9.78 12.22 -33.39
C ASN A 389 11.26 11.80 -33.46
N ALA A 390 12.15 12.43 -32.73
CA ALA A 390 13.55 12.03 -32.67
C ALA A 390 13.73 10.73 -31.91
N ILE A 391 14.49 9.78 -32.47
CA ILE A 391 14.90 8.58 -31.73
C ILE A 391 15.93 9.01 -30.69
N PRO A 392 15.62 8.91 -29.39
CA PRO A 392 16.56 9.34 -28.36
C PRO A 392 17.81 8.45 -28.36
N THR A 393 18.94 9.07 -28.13
CA THR A 393 20.19 8.34 -27.83
C THR A 393 20.22 8.09 -26.32
N PHE A 394 20.44 6.84 -25.90
CA PHE A 394 20.49 6.45 -24.49
C PHE A 394 21.89 6.01 -24.11
N THR A 395 22.36 6.47 -22.95
CA THR A 395 23.60 5.96 -22.32
C THR A 395 23.39 4.50 -21.85
N ASP A 396 24.48 3.78 -21.60
CA ASP A 396 24.40 2.40 -21.07
C ASP A 396 23.69 2.36 -19.71
N GLU A 397 23.89 3.37 -18.87
CA GLU A 397 23.18 3.47 -17.59
C GLU A 397 21.67 3.69 -17.79
N GLN A 398 21.27 4.53 -18.75
CA GLN A 398 19.85 4.73 -19.07
C GLN A 398 19.21 3.47 -19.62
N ARG A 399 19.92 2.70 -20.48
CA ARG A 399 19.47 1.41 -20.99
C ARG A 399 19.32 0.38 -19.86
N ARG A 400 20.29 0.34 -18.95
CA ARG A 400 20.28 -0.56 -17.78
C ARG A 400 19.05 -0.34 -16.89
N TRP A 401 18.61 0.88 -16.74
CA TRP A 401 17.47 1.24 -15.90
C TRP A 401 16.25 1.70 -16.72
N ALA A 402 16.11 1.17 -17.92
CA ALA A 402 14.93 1.34 -18.74
C ALA A 402 13.79 0.41 -18.27
N PRO A 403 12.53 0.79 -18.43
CA PRO A 403 11.40 -0.12 -18.22
C PRO A 403 11.50 -1.34 -19.14
N ASN A 404 11.12 -2.50 -18.61
CA ASN A 404 10.94 -3.69 -19.42
C ASN A 404 9.78 -4.51 -18.83
N PHE A 405 8.61 -4.35 -19.43
CA PHE A 405 7.40 -5.13 -19.13
C PHE A 405 7.31 -6.27 -20.14
N GLN A 406 7.50 -7.49 -19.69
CA GLN A 406 7.47 -8.69 -20.53
C GLN A 406 6.86 -9.88 -19.79
N ASP A 407 6.46 -10.93 -20.52
CA ASP A 407 5.92 -12.17 -19.96
C ASP A 407 4.75 -11.89 -18.99
N ILE A 408 3.75 -11.13 -19.51
CA ILE A 408 2.57 -10.70 -18.74
C ILE A 408 1.32 -11.28 -19.39
N HIS A 409 0.58 -12.05 -18.63
CA HIS A 409 -0.62 -12.76 -19.06
C HIS A 409 -1.84 -12.21 -18.34
N ILE A 410 -2.76 -11.60 -19.09
CA ILE A 410 -4.01 -11.02 -18.57
C ILE A 410 -5.18 -11.78 -19.19
N SER A 411 -6.08 -12.33 -18.38
CA SER A 411 -7.21 -13.10 -18.86
C SER A 411 -8.47 -12.93 -18.03
N ASN A 412 -9.62 -13.23 -18.63
CA ASN A 412 -10.92 -13.18 -17.94
C ASN A 412 -11.19 -11.82 -17.26
N VAL A 413 -10.96 -10.73 -17.98
CA VAL A 413 -11.24 -9.38 -17.48
C VAL A 413 -12.55 -8.88 -18.03
N VAL A 414 -13.42 -8.37 -17.15
CA VAL A 414 -14.65 -7.70 -17.54
C VAL A 414 -14.60 -6.27 -17.00
N CYS A 415 -14.63 -5.28 -17.90
CA CYS A 415 -14.64 -3.86 -17.53
C CYS A 415 -15.86 -3.17 -18.10
N ARG A 416 -16.69 -2.55 -17.25
CA ARG A 416 -17.81 -1.72 -17.66
C ARG A 416 -17.54 -0.24 -17.36
N GLY A 417 -17.23 0.53 -18.40
CA GLY A 417 -17.14 1.99 -18.29
C GLY A 417 -15.71 2.50 -18.03
N ALA A 418 -14.76 2.13 -18.88
CA ALA A 418 -13.47 2.83 -18.93
C ALA A 418 -13.51 3.95 -19.98
N ARG A 419 -12.75 5.02 -19.79
CA ARG A 419 -12.59 6.07 -20.82
C ARG A 419 -11.87 5.50 -22.04
N THR A 420 -10.76 4.80 -21.81
CA THR A 420 -10.02 4.04 -22.83
C THR A 420 -9.89 2.59 -22.36
N GLY A 421 -10.14 1.64 -23.25
CA GLY A 421 -10.05 0.22 -22.92
C GLY A 421 -8.60 -0.19 -22.62
N ILE A 422 -7.75 -0.20 -23.62
CA ILE A 422 -6.33 -0.54 -23.47
C ILE A 422 -5.46 0.58 -24.01
N LYS A 423 -4.48 1.01 -23.22
CA LYS A 423 -3.45 1.96 -23.67
C LYS A 423 -2.06 1.35 -23.45
N ALA A 424 -1.21 1.46 -24.47
CA ALA A 424 0.17 0.99 -24.37
C ALA A 424 1.12 1.91 -25.14
N ALA A 425 2.14 2.40 -24.46
CA ALA A 425 3.18 3.22 -25.03
C ALA A 425 4.54 2.85 -24.40
N GLY A 426 5.47 2.43 -25.24
CA GLY A 426 6.87 2.20 -24.90
C GLY A 426 7.73 3.44 -25.12
N ILE A 427 9.03 3.22 -25.27
CA ILE A 427 10.01 4.26 -25.58
C ILE A 427 10.67 3.90 -26.90
N LEU A 428 10.62 4.81 -27.87
CA LEU A 428 11.21 4.59 -29.18
C LEU A 428 12.72 4.27 -29.05
N GLY A 429 13.16 3.17 -29.67
CA GLY A 429 14.55 2.69 -29.58
C GLY A 429 14.86 1.80 -28.36
N LEU A 430 13.86 1.47 -27.55
CA LEU A 430 13.94 0.49 -26.46
C LEU A 430 12.79 -0.51 -26.58
N ASP A 431 13.05 -1.78 -26.23
CA ASP A 431 12.03 -2.83 -26.20
C ASP A 431 11.41 -2.91 -24.78
N CYS A 432 10.50 -1.96 -24.49
CA CYS A 432 10.00 -1.75 -23.16
C CYS A 432 8.71 -2.51 -22.83
N VAL A 433 7.93 -2.89 -23.85
CA VAL A 433 6.64 -3.59 -23.68
C VAL A 433 6.51 -4.65 -24.75
N HIS A 434 6.73 -5.91 -24.40
CA HIS A 434 6.67 -7.04 -25.33
C HIS A 434 6.25 -8.32 -24.59
N ASP A 435 5.87 -9.36 -25.35
CA ASP A 435 5.38 -10.61 -24.79
C ASP A 435 4.23 -10.41 -23.78
N ILE A 436 3.27 -9.58 -24.18
CA ILE A 436 2.08 -9.28 -23.40
C ILE A 436 0.88 -9.96 -24.06
N ASP A 437 0.24 -10.88 -23.34
CA ASP A 437 -0.96 -11.57 -23.80
C ASP A 437 -2.19 -11.11 -23.03
N ILE A 438 -3.19 -10.62 -23.75
CA ILE A 438 -4.51 -10.27 -23.20
C ILE A 438 -5.55 -11.12 -23.88
N GLN A 439 -6.27 -11.94 -23.12
CA GLN A 439 -7.22 -12.88 -23.70
C GLN A 439 -8.55 -12.94 -22.93
N ASN A 440 -9.60 -13.40 -23.62
CA ASN A 440 -10.92 -13.61 -23.04
C ASN A 440 -11.40 -12.41 -22.21
N THR A 441 -11.32 -11.21 -22.79
CA THR A 441 -11.52 -9.93 -22.08
C THR A 441 -12.61 -9.12 -22.77
N THR A 442 -13.54 -8.58 -21.98
CA THR A 442 -14.60 -7.71 -22.47
C THR A 442 -14.48 -6.33 -21.83
N ILE A 443 -14.38 -5.29 -22.66
CA ILE A 443 -14.24 -3.90 -22.20
C ILE A 443 -15.32 -3.04 -22.84
N VAL A 444 -16.15 -2.41 -22.00
CA VAL A 444 -17.08 -1.35 -22.42
C VAL A 444 -16.41 -0.02 -22.14
N TYR A 445 -16.15 0.76 -23.20
CA TYR A 445 -15.45 2.03 -23.13
C TYR A 445 -16.37 3.23 -23.42
N THR A 446 -15.97 4.43 -23.00
CA THR A 446 -16.74 5.67 -23.21
C THR A 446 -16.16 6.56 -24.32
N LYS A 447 -14.85 6.50 -24.58
CA LYS A 447 -14.20 7.36 -25.58
C LYS A 447 -13.43 6.57 -26.63
N LYS A 448 -12.57 5.61 -26.24
CA LYS A 448 -11.68 4.90 -27.16
C LYS A 448 -11.55 3.43 -26.75
N ASP A 449 -11.63 2.53 -27.71
CA ASP A 449 -11.42 1.11 -27.45
C ASP A 449 -9.98 0.80 -27.06
N LYS A 450 -9.02 1.30 -27.83
CA LYS A 450 -7.59 1.09 -27.61
C LYS A 450 -6.75 2.27 -28.13
N ASP A 451 -5.60 2.47 -27.48
CA ASP A 451 -4.59 3.48 -27.82
C ASP A 451 -3.21 2.84 -27.67
N ILE A 452 -2.86 2.01 -28.65
CA ILE A 452 -1.65 1.18 -28.64
C ILE A 452 -0.69 1.73 -29.67
N ASP A 453 0.54 2.02 -29.24
CA ASP A 453 1.64 2.40 -30.12
C ASP A 453 2.41 1.15 -30.60
N ASP A 454 2.00 0.58 -31.72
CA ASP A 454 2.58 -0.63 -32.31
C ASP A 454 4.07 -0.47 -32.72
N LYS A 455 4.60 0.76 -32.72
CA LYS A 455 6.02 0.99 -33.00
C LYS A 455 6.90 0.72 -31.78
N THR A 456 6.34 0.84 -30.60
CA THR A 456 7.07 0.77 -29.32
C THR A 456 6.56 -0.32 -28.41
N THR A 457 5.49 -1.03 -28.79
CA THR A 457 4.88 -2.07 -27.99
C THR A 457 4.50 -3.30 -28.81
N LYS A 458 4.49 -4.49 -28.19
CA LYS A 458 4.08 -5.75 -28.80
C LYS A 458 3.09 -6.46 -27.86
N LEU A 459 1.79 -6.34 -28.18
CA LEU A 459 0.70 -6.96 -27.47
C LEU A 459 -0.04 -7.96 -28.35
N THR A 460 -0.35 -9.13 -27.82
CA THR A 460 -1.24 -10.10 -28.42
C THR A 460 -2.63 -9.99 -27.80
N LEU A 461 -3.64 -9.70 -28.59
CA LEU A 461 -5.03 -9.63 -28.17
C LEU A 461 -5.79 -10.83 -28.77
N LYS A 462 -6.27 -11.74 -27.90
CA LYS A 462 -7.04 -12.93 -28.32
C LYS A 462 -8.40 -12.95 -27.61
N ASP A 463 -9.47 -13.06 -28.39
CA ASP A 463 -10.84 -13.05 -27.85
C ASP A 463 -11.10 -11.82 -26.95
N VAL A 464 -10.66 -10.64 -27.40
CA VAL A 464 -10.88 -9.36 -26.72
C VAL A 464 -12.00 -8.60 -27.43
N THR A 465 -13.06 -8.32 -26.69
CA THR A 465 -14.24 -7.63 -27.20
C THR A 465 -14.33 -6.19 -26.64
N PHE A 466 -14.52 -5.24 -27.55
CA PHE A 466 -14.74 -3.84 -27.18
C PHE A 466 -16.14 -3.40 -27.59
N SER A 467 -16.82 -2.69 -26.70
CA SER A 467 -18.13 -2.09 -26.96
C SER A 467 -18.18 -0.65 -26.46
N SER A 468 -18.76 0.24 -27.25
CA SER A 468 -18.92 1.63 -26.81
C SER A 468 -20.10 1.73 -25.83
N LEU A 469 -19.90 2.41 -24.72
CA LEU A 469 -20.98 2.80 -23.83
C LEU A 469 -21.74 3.95 -24.50
N LEU A 470 -22.92 3.67 -25.02
CA LEU A 470 -23.77 4.71 -25.61
C LEU A 470 -24.18 5.70 -24.53
N PRO A 471 -24.07 7.02 -24.79
CA PRO A 471 -24.61 8.01 -23.85
C PRO A 471 -26.09 7.75 -23.67
N LEU A 472 -26.54 7.76 -22.43
CA LEU A 472 -27.99 7.79 -22.14
C LEU A 472 -28.56 9.03 -22.82
N LYS A 473 -29.49 8.80 -23.77
CA LYS A 473 -30.21 9.87 -24.47
C LYS A 473 -31.22 10.50 -23.54
#